data_3c517c107395cc86404fd3f9c10338fc
#
_entry.id   3c517c107395cc86404fd3f9c10338fc
#
_cell.length_a   1.000
_cell.length_b   1.000
_cell.length_c   1.000
_cell.angle_alpha   90.00
_cell.angle_beta   90.00
_cell.angle_gamma   90.00
#
_symmetry.space_group_name_H-M   'P 1'
#
loop_
_entity.id
_entity.type
_entity.pdbx_description
1 polymer ?
#
loop_
_entity_poly.entity_id
_entity_poly.type
_entity_poly.pdbx_seq_one_letter_code
_entity_poly.pdbx_strand_id
1 'polypeptide(L)'
;CIRDRRLGTQIKSRRLKLLGIWLFHVLGKRYIGIFLDPVLACNFRCKMCYFSDEQKRKSLRGTLKYEEIEAIAGSLFHRALKLQVGCGAEPTLHKDLVKIIALGKRYNVPYVSLTTNGNLLTKELLAAAVKNGLDELTLSAHGFTRETYEYLMTNGKFDLFCKLLANVTEIKKQYPQFKLRINYTINNNNIEELSRIWEVVGDELDILQLRPIQKIGESEYRDFDLTNIHARYDAVLVPLIEECRRRHITCLAPNKQNIIVLEENEAEDNSIEKITYCLSLIHI
;
A
#
# COMPACT_ATOMS: atom_id res chain seq x y z
N CYS A 1 -2.38 -12.96 -5.38
CA CYS A 1 -2.18 -12.83 -3.93
C CYS A 1 -3.19 -13.51 -3.03
N ILE A 2 -4.49 -13.62 -3.42
CA ILE A 2 -5.48 -14.37 -2.62
C ILE A 2 -5.23 -15.90 -2.69
N ARG A 3 -4.76 -16.41 -3.83
CA ARG A 3 -4.33 -17.82 -3.95
C ARG A 3 -3.13 -18.16 -3.07
N ASP A 4 -2.18 -17.25 -2.91
CA ASP A 4 -0.99 -17.47 -2.09
C ASP A 4 -1.30 -17.57 -0.59
N ARG A 5 -2.30 -16.82 -0.08
CA ARG A 5 -2.72 -16.95 1.33
C ARG A 5 -3.28 -18.33 1.63
N ARG A 6 -4.06 -18.94 0.70
CA ARG A 6 -4.62 -20.30 0.92
C ARG A 6 -3.52 -21.37 0.97
N LEU A 7 -2.54 -21.32 0.08
CA LEU A 7 -1.40 -22.26 0.11
C LEU A 7 -0.50 -22.01 1.33
N GLY A 8 -0.26 -20.74 1.68
CA GLY A 8 0.54 -20.37 2.85
C GLY A 8 -0.05 -20.83 4.19
N THR A 9 -1.39 -20.90 4.29
CA THR A 9 -2.08 -21.39 5.50
C THR A 9 -2.16 -22.91 5.56
N GLN A 10 -2.13 -23.62 4.42
CA GLN A 10 -2.17 -25.08 4.37
C GLN A 10 -0.83 -25.71 4.72
N ILE A 11 0.28 -25.09 4.32
CA ILE A 11 1.63 -25.59 4.64
C ILE A 11 2.09 -24.94 5.94
N LYS A 12 1.93 -25.63 7.08
CA LYS A 12 2.37 -25.12 8.39
C LYS A 12 3.90 -25.23 8.60
N SER A 13 4.56 -26.20 7.97
CA SER A 13 5.99 -26.43 8.15
C SER A 13 6.85 -25.38 7.50
N ARG A 14 7.65 -24.65 8.28
CA ARG A 14 8.66 -23.68 7.79
C ARG A 14 9.68 -24.33 6.85
N ARG A 15 10.11 -25.56 7.15
CA ARG A 15 11.09 -26.31 6.33
C ARG A 15 10.55 -26.60 4.94
N LEU A 16 9.28 -26.99 4.82
CA LEU A 16 8.63 -27.22 3.52
C LEU A 16 8.45 -25.93 2.73
N LYS A 17 8.14 -24.81 3.40
CA LYS A 17 8.09 -23.49 2.73
C LYS A 17 9.45 -23.07 2.17
N LEU A 18 10.51 -23.23 2.97
CA LEU A 18 11.89 -22.93 2.55
C LEU A 18 12.35 -23.85 1.41
N LEU A 19 12.05 -25.14 1.49
CA LEU A 19 12.33 -26.08 0.42
C LEU A 19 11.61 -25.69 -0.90
N GLY A 20 10.36 -25.29 -0.80
CA GLY A 20 9.58 -24.80 -1.96
C GLY A 20 10.21 -23.54 -2.59
N ILE A 21 10.64 -22.58 -1.76
CA ILE A 21 11.34 -21.36 -2.24
C ILE A 21 12.67 -21.73 -2.89
N TRP A 22 13.45 -22.62 -2.26
CA TRP A 22 14.71 -23.12 -2.80
C TRP A 22 14.51 -23.81 -4.15
N LEU A 23 13.50 -24.68 -4.26
CA LEU A 23 13.14 -25.34 -5.52
C LEU A 23 12.79 -24.34 -6.61
N PHE A 24 11.98 -23.32 -6.31
CA PHE A 24 11.66 -22.26 -7.27
C PHE A 24 12.89 -21.48 -7.68
N HIS A 25 13.82 -21.24 -6.75
CA HIS A 25 15.09 -20.59 -7.04
C HIS A 25 15.91 -21.41 -8.03
N VAL A 26 16.13 -22.69 -7.75
CA VAL A 26 16.90 -23.62 -8.61
C VAL A 26 16.25 -23.76 -9.99
N LEU A 27 14.92 -23.88 -10.04
CA LEU A 27 14.17 -24.00 -11.30
C LEU A 27 14.05 -22.68 -12.09
N GLY A 28 14.65 -21.60 -11.62
CA GLY A 28 14.56 -20.33 -12.29
C GLY A 28 13.17 -19.66 -12.25
N LYS A 29 12.27 -20.13 -11.38
CA LYS A 29 10.90 -19.58 -11.28
C LYS A 29 10.87 -18.27 -10.49
N ARG A 30 9.79 -17.48 -10.65
CA ARG A 30 9.53 -16.27 -9.89
C ARG A 30 8.95 -16.62 -8.53
N TYR A 31 9.42 -15.98 -7.46
CA TYR A 31 8.98 -16.31 -6.10
C TYR A 31 9.05 -15.14 -5.11
N ILE A 32 9.57 -13.96 -5.51
CA ILE A 32 9.71 -12.80 -4.63
C ILE A 32 8.73 -11.68 -4.97
N GLY A 33 8.34 -10.90 -3.97
CA GLY A 33 7.76 -9.58 -4.13
C GLY A 33 8.81 -8.52 -3.82
N ILE A 34 8.96 -7.54 -4.70
CA ILE A 34 9.90 -6.44 -4.54
C ILE A 34 9.12 -5.18 -4.16
N PHE A 35 9.60 -4.50 -3.11
CA PHE A 35 9.13 -3.19 -2.67
C PHE A 35 10.30 -2.22 -2.84
N LEU A 36 10.15 -1.27 -3.75
CA LEU A 36 11.19 -0.33 -4.11
C LEU A 36 10.79 1.09 -3.75
N ASP A 37 11.55 1.72 -2.86
CA ASP A 37 11.44 3.14 -2.57
C ASP A 37 12.59 3.88 -3.31
N PRO A 38 12.34 4.44 -4.51
CA PRO A 38 13.39 5.05 -5.31
C PRO A 38 13.87 6.39 -4.74
N VAL A 39 13.15 6.95 -3.77
CA VAL A 39 13.49 8.18 -3.07
C VAL A 39 13.07 8.09 -1.62
N LEU A 40 13.90 8.56 -0.70
CA LEU A 40 13.61 8.63 0.73
C LEU A 40 13.13 10.03 1.13
N ALA A 41 12.04 10.47 0.51
CA ALA A 41 11.39 11.75 0.79
C ALA A 41 9.89 11.64 0.59
N CYS A 42 9.14 12.53 1.22
CA CYS A 42 7.70 12.66 1.02
C CYS A 42 7.32 14.15 1.03
N ASN A 43 6.36 14.54 0.20
CA ASN A 43 5.77 15.88 0.19
C ASN A 43 4.72 16.07 1.29
N PHE A 44 4.19 14.97 1.88
CA PHE A 44 3.26 15.00 2.99
C PHE A 44 3.95 14.86 4.36
N ARG A 45 3.18 15.18 5.40
CA ARG A 45 3.55 15.01 6.83
C ARG A 45 2.37 14.36 7.54
N CYS A 46 1.91 13.20 7.01
CA CYS A 46 0.77 12.49 7.61
C CYS A 46 1.03 12.26 9.10
N LYS A 47 0.07 12.64 9.94
CA LYS A 47 0.24 12.62 11.42
C LYS A 47 0.68 11.26 11.95
N MET A 48 0.17 10.17 11.39
CA MET A 48 0.48 8.80 11.79
C MET A 48 1.75 8.22 11.15
N CYS A 49 2.46 9.00 10.31
CA CYS A 49 3.64 8.55 9.60
C CYS A 49 4.91 9.11 10.25
N TYR A 50 5.99 8.34 10.23
CA TYR A 50 7.31 8.78 10.72
C TYR A 50 7.86 10.01 9.99
N PHE A 51 7.33 10.37 8.79
CA PHE A 51 7.67 11.62 8.12
C PHE A 51 7.08 12.87 8.81
N SER A 52 6.17 12.72 9.78
CA SER A 52 5.74 13.82 10.66
C SER A 52 6.83 14.21 11.66
N ASP A 53 7.64 13.25 12.11
CA ASP A 53 8.78 13.53 12.98
C ASP A 53 9.91 14.24 12.21
N GLU A 54 10.29 15.43 12.70
CA GLU A 54 11.27 16.27 12.01
C GLU A 54 12.68 15.70 12.05
N GLN A 55 13.08 15.07 13.17
CA GLN A 55 14.42 14.51 13.33
C GLN A 55 14.58 13.29 12.40
N LYS A 56 13.58 12.40 12.41
CA LYS A 56 13.54 11.24 11.52
C LYS A 56 13.57 11.66 10.06
N ARG A 57 12.74 12.63 9.67
CA ARG A 57 12.70 13.15 8.30
C ARG A 57 14.05 13.72 7.85
N LYS A 58 14.75 14.44 8.72
CA LYS A 58 16.09 14.99 8.40
C LYS A 58 17.13 13.89 8.22
N SER A 59 16.97 12.75 8.89
CA SER A 59 17.87 11.59 8.74
C SER A 59 17.59 10.76 7.48
N LEU A 60 16.35 10.79 6.96
CA LEU A 60 15.94 10.07 5.76
C LEU A 60 16.25 10.93 4.53
N ARG A 61 17.35 10.62 3.86
CA ARG A 61 17.78 11.30 2.64
C ARG A 61 18.33 10.29 1.67
N GLY A 62 18.01 10.46 0.42
CA GLY A 62 18.56 9.66 -0.66
C GLY A 62 17.59 9.56 -1.84
N THR A 63 18.16 9.48 -3.00
CA THR A 63 17.47 9.19 -4.25
C THR A 63 18.37 8.27 -5.03
N LEU A 64 17.86 7.10 -5.38
CA LEU A 64 18.55 6.17 -6.24
C LEU A 64 18.65 6.76 -7.65
N LYS A 65 19.82 6.69 -8.26
CA LYS A 65 19.95 7.03 -9.68
C LYS A 65 19.29 5.94 -10.52
N TYR A 66 18.84 6.30 -11.72
CA TYR A 66 18.21 5.33 -12.61
C TYR A 66 19.11 4.12 -12.90
N GLU A 67 20.41 4.35 -13.06
CA GLU A 67 21.42 3.32 -13.33
C GLU A 67 21.55 2.33 -12.16
N GLU A 68 21.42 2.83 -10.91
CA GLU A 68 21.44 1.98 -9.72
C GLU A 68 20.17 1.09 -9.67
N ILE A 69 19.00 1.67 -10.00
CA ILE A 69 17.75 0.93 -10.09
C ILE A 69 17.80 -0.10 -11.23
N GLU A 70 18.43 0.23 -12.36
CA GLU A 70 18.61 -0.70 -13.48
C GLU A 70 19.52 -1.87 -13.10
N ALA A 71 20.59 -1.63 -12.33
CA ALA A 71 21.45 -2.68 -11.81
C ALA A 71 20.70 -3.61 -10.83
N ILE A 72 19.88 -3.05 -9.92
CA ILE A 72 18.99 -3.80 -9.04
C ILE A 72 18.01 -4.65 -9.86
N ALA A 73 17.40 -4.05 -10.89
CA ALA A 73 16.45 -4.75 -11.75
C ALA A 73 17.08 -5.93 -12.47
N GLY A 74 18.31 -5.76 -13.00
CA GLY A 74 19.07 -6.83 -13.62
C GLY A 74 19.31 -8.03 -12.70
N SER A 75 19.54 -7.74 -11.42
CA SER A 75 19.81 -8.77 -10.40
C SER A 75 18.56 -9.47 -9.87
N LEU A 76 17.42 -8.76 -9.74
CA LEU A 76 16.29 -9.24 -8.95
C LEU A 76 14.96 -9.37 -9.71
N PHE A 77 14.69 -8.49 -10.71
CA PHE A 77 13.34 -8.41 -11.29
C PHE A 77 12.94 -9.66 -12.07
N HIS A 78 13.90 -10.42 -12.59
CA HIS A 78 13.65 -11.71 -13.25
C HIS A 78 13.07 -12.77 -12.29
N ARG A 79 13.21 -12.58 -10.96
CA ARG A 79 12.63 -13.43 -9.90
C ARG A 79 11.35 -12.88 -9.30
N ALA A 80 10.96 -11.65 -9.66
CA ALA A 80 9.82 -10.97 -9.07
C ALA A 80 8.48 -11.47 -9.64
N LEU A 81 7.53 -11.76 -8.76
CA LEU A 81 6.10 -11.93 -9.05
C LEU A 81 5.38 -10.58 -9.06
N LYS A 82 5.86 -9.66 -8.23
CA LYS A 82 5.32 -8.31 -8.09
C LYS A 82 6.46 -7.32 -7.88
N LEU A 83 6.36 -6.17 -8.54
CA LEU A 83 7.10 -4.95 -8.20
C LEU A 83 6.11 -3.93 -7.66
N GLN A 84 6.33 -3.44 -6.46
CA GLN A 84 5.63 -2.28 -5.91
C GLN A 84 6.61 -1.13 -5.81
N VAL A 85 6.32 -0.05 -6.52
CA VAL A 85 7.07 1.21 -6.44
C VAL A 85 6.39 2.09 -5.41
N GLY A 86 7.15 2.54 -4.41
CA GLY A 86 6.61 3.24 -3.25
C GLY A 86 6.07 2.27 -2.18
N CYS A 87 6.58 2.42 -0.98
CA CYS A 87 6.18 1.66 0.20
C CYS A 87 6.25 2.51 1.45
N GLY A 88 7.37 3.19 1.68
CA GLY A 88 7.62 4.02 2.85
C GLY A 88 7.81 5.51 2.55
N ALA A 89 7.90 5.90 1.28
CA ALA A 89 8.13 7.27 0.85
C ALA A 89 7.21 7.66 -0.32
N GLU A 90 7.40 8.84 -0.93
CA GLU A 90 6.56 9.29 -2.05
C GLU A 90 7.31 9.13 -3.39
N PRO A 91 7.00 8.09 -4.17
CA PRO A 91 7.74 7.76 -5.38
C PRO A 91 7.55 8.76 -6.53
N THR A 92 6.47 9.56 -6.51
CA THR A 92 6.24 10.60 -7.54
C THR A 92 7.24 11.75 -7.48
N LEU A 93 8.05 11.82 -6.43
CA LEU A 93 9.18 12.74 -6.34
C LEU A 93 10.38 12.29 -7.21
N HIS A 94 10.39 11.04 -7.68
CA HIS A 94 11.47 10.56 -8.53
C HIS A 94 11.22 10.91 -10.00
N LYS A 95 12.15 11.64 -10.61
CA LYS A 95 12.03 12.14 -12.00
C LYS A 95 11.84 11.05 -13.06
N ASP A 96 12.38 9.86 -12.82
CA ASP A 96 12.35 8.73 -13.76
C ASP A 96 11.27 7.68 -13.41
N LEU A 97 10.22 8.07 -12.64
CA LEU A 97 9.17 7.14 -12.18
C LEU A 97 8.61 6.25 -13.30
N VAL A 98 8.25 6.85 -14.45
CA VAL A 98 7.69 6.10 -15.59
C VAL A 98 8.70 5.09 -16.15
N LYS A 99 9.98 5.44 -16.21
CA LYS A 99 11.04 4.52 -16.65
C LYS A 99 11.22 3.35 -15.66
N ILE A 100 11.08 3.61 -14.35
CA ILE A 100 11.15 2.56 -13.31
C ILE A 100 9.99 1.58 -13.48
N ILE A 101 8.78 2.07 -13.75
CA ILE A 101 7.60 1.22 -14.03
C ILE A 101 7.85 0.38 -15.30
N ALA A 102 8.30 1.02 -16.38
CA ALA A 102 8.64 0.33 -17.63
C ALA A 102 9.71 -0.74 -17.45
N LEU A 103 10.67 -0.50 -16.56
CA LEU A 103 11.73 -1.46 -16.23
C LEU A 103 11.14 -2.75 -15.64
N GLY A 104 10.10 -2.67 -14.80
CA GLY A 104 9.38 -3.85 -14.32
C GLY A 104 8.87 -4.72 -15.47
N LYS A 105 8.25 -4.12 -16.48
CA LYS A 105 7.74 -4.86 -17.66
C LYS A 105 8.85 -5.34 -18.59
N ARG A 106 9.94 -4.59 -18.73
CA ARG A 106 11.12 -5.03 -19.48
C ARG A 106 11.71 -6.35 -18.93
N TYR A 107 11.64 -6.56 -17.62
CA TYR A 107 12.00 -7.83 -16.96
C TYR A 107 10.84 -8.80 -16.80
N ASN A 108 9.73 -8.58 -17.52
CA ASN A 108 8.52 -9.41 -17.49
C ASN A 108 7.96 -9.63 -16.08
N VAL A 109 8.04 -8.64 -15.19
CA VAL A 109 7.38 -8.72 -13.88
C VAL A 109 5.87 -8.78 -14.11
N PRO A 110 5.18 -9.84 -13.64
CA PRO A 110 3.75 -10.03 -13.97
C PRO A 110 2.86 -8.91 -13.45
N TYR A 111 3.23 -8.28 -12.34
CA TYR A 111 2.40 -7.27 -11.70
C TYR A 111 3.24 -6.11 -11.17
N VAL A 112 3.00 -4.92 -11.71
CA VAL A 112 3.67 -3.67 -11.32
C VAL A 112 2.65 -2.74 -10.69
N SER A 113 2.89 -2.29 -9.47
CA SER A 113 2.01 -1.37 -8.74
C SER A 113 2.77 -0.14 -8.25
N LEU A 114 2.04 0.97 -8.18
CA LEU A 114 2.51 2.25 -7.63
C LEU A 114 1.72 2.58 -6.38
N THR A 115 2.39 2.82 -5.26
CA THR A 115 1.76 3.34 -4.04
C THR A 115 2.17 4.79 -3.85
N THR A 116 1.19 5.68 -3.73
CA THR A 116 1.41 7.13 -3.66
C THR A 116 0.31 7.82 -2.85
N ASN A 117 0.60 9.02 -2.34
CA ASN A 117 -0.43 9.92 -1.82
C ASN A 117 -1.24 10.60 -2.95
N GLY A 118 -0.76 10.55 -4.18
CA GLY A 118 -1.45 10.96 -5.39
C GLY A 118 -1.40 12.46 -5.71
N ASN A 119 -1.03 13.33 -4.78
CA ASN A 119 -1.16 14.77 -4.99
C ASN A 119 -0.19 15.37 -6.04
N LEU A 120 0.88 14.66 -6.36
CA LEU A 120 1.81 15.05 -7.43
C LEU A 120 1.58 14.27 -8.74
N LEU A 121 0.61 13.34 -8.75
CA LEU A 121 0.34 12.49 -9.90
C LEU A 121 -0.64 13.19 -10.85
N THR A 122 -0.10 13.84 -11.88
CA THR A 122 -0.92 14.48 -12.93
C THR A 122 -1.56 13.42 -13.83
N LYS A 123 -2.58 13.82 -14.61
CA LYS A 123 -3.23 12.93 -15.59
C LYS A 123 -2.23 12.38 -16.62
N GLU A 124 -1.35 13.24 -17.12
CA GLU A 124 -0.33 12.89 -18.11
C GLU A 124 0.67 11.88 -17.54
N LEU A 125 1.11 12.10 -16.29
CA LEU A 125 2.05 11.21 -15.60
C LEU A 125 1.41 9.85 -15.34
N LEU A 126 0.14 9.82 -14.89
CA LEU A 126 -0.60 8.57 -14.68
C LEU A 126 -0.83 7.84 -16.00
N ALA A 127 -1.27 8.53 -17.04
CA ALA A 127 -1.47 7.94 -18.37
C ALA A 127 -0.17 7.34 -18.92
N ALA A 128 0.95 8.07 -18.79
CA ALA A 128 2.26 7.57 -19.16
C ALA A 128 2.65 6.31 -18.35
N ALA A 129 2.41 6.29 -17.04
CA ALA A 129 2.68 5.14 -16.19
C ALA A 129 1.86 3.91 -16.62
N VAL A 130 0.55 4.07 -16.84
CA VAL A 130 -0.33 2.97 -17.27
C VAL A 130 0.06 2.46 -18.66
N LYS A 131 0.34 3.36 -19.62
CA LYS A 131 0.82 2.99 -20.96
C LYS A 131 2.13 2.20 -20.90
N ASN A 132 2.99 2.47 -19.93
CA ASN A 132 4.26 1.78 -19.72
C ASN A 132 4.15 0.57 -18.78
N GLY A 133 2.93 0.12 -18.46
CA GLY A 133 2.67 -1.16 -17.81
C GLY A 133 2.42 -1.10 -16.31
N LEU A 134 1.95 0.03 -15.78
CA LEU A 134 1.40 0.07 -14.42
C LEU A 134 0.09 -0.72 -14.39
N ASP A 135 0.02 -1.77 -13.59
CA ASP A 135 -1.18 -2.62 -13.44
C ASP A 135 -2.11 -2.13 -12.33
N GLU A 136 -1.56 -1.51 -11.28
CA GLU A 136 -2.34 -1.07 -10.12
C GLU A 136 -1.81 0.27 -9.57
N LEU A 137 -2.72 1.23 -9.41
CA LEU A 137 -2.49 2.41 -8.59
C LEU A 137 -3.06 2.18 -7.20
N THR A 138 -2.20 2.26 -6.20
CA THR A 138 -2.60 2.24 -4.80
C THR A 138 -2.53 3.66 -4.25
N LEU A 139 -3.68 4.25 -3.94
CA LEU A 139 -3.78 5.56 -3.31
C LEU A 139 -3.90 5.43 -1.80
N SER A 140 -3.05 6.13 -1.08
CA SER A 140 -3.22 6.32 0.36
C SER A 140 -4.27 7.40 0.60
N ALA A 141 -5.32 7.06 1.35
CA ALA A 141 -6.34 8.01 1.79
C ALA A 141 -6.72 7.70 3.23
N HIS A 142 -6.78 8.72 4.07
CA HIS A 142 -7.08 8.56 5.49
C HIS A 142 -8.24 9.44 5.96
N GLY A 143 -9.05 9.92 5.03
CA GLY A 143 -10.28 10.67 5.23
C GLY A 143 -11.05 10.80 3.91
N PHE A 144 -12.37 10.89 3.98
CA PHE A 144 -13.25 11.10 2.84
C PHE A 144 -14.03 12.43 2.93
N THR A 145 -13.62 13.29 3.87
CA THR A 145 -13.95 14.72 3.91
C THR A 145 -12.68 15.52 3.76
N ARG A 146 -12.79 16.76 3.30
CA ARG A 146 -11.65 17.70 3.23
C ARG A 146 -10.99 17.86 4.60
N GLU A 147 -11.83 18.02 5.63
CA GLU A 147 -11.37 18.26 6.99
C GLU A 147 -10.51 17.10 7.49
N THR A 148 -11.03 15.88 7.47
CA THR A 148 -10.31 14.69 7.97
C THR A 148 -9.12 14.33 7.09
N TYR A 149 -9.27 14.44 5.76
CA TYR A 149 -8.17 14.16 4.83
C TYR A 149 -6.98 15.09 5.07
N GLU A 150 -7.21 16.42 5.06
CA GLU A 150 -6.14 17.42 5.21
C GLU A 150 -5.60 17.47 6.65
N TYR A 151 -6.42 17.10 7.64
CA TYR A 151 -5.97 16.97 9.03
C TYR A 151 -5.00 15.79 9.22
N LEU A 152 -5.35 14.60 8.74
CA LEU A 152 -4.54 13.39 8.93
C LEU A 152 -3.37 13.32 7.94
N MET A 153 -3.57 13.83 6.73
CA MET A 153 -2.56 13.85 5.66
C MET A 153 -2.03 15.26 5.48
N THR A 154 -1.37 15.78 6.50
CA THR A 154 -0.82 17.15 6.55
C THR A 154 -0.01 17.46 5.28
N ASN A 155 -0.24 18.64 4.69
CA ASN A 155 0.19 19.10 3.37
C ASN A 155 -0.56 18.44 2.18
N GLY A 156 -1.47 17.52 2.43
CA GLY A 156 -2.35 16.98 1.41
C GLY A 156 -3.40 18.01 0.97
N LYS A 157 -3.86 17.90 -0.27
CA LYS A 157 -4.93 18.70 -0.83
C LYS A 157 -6.04 17.77 -1.31
N PHE A 158 -7.19 17.82 -0.65
CA PHE A 158 -8.34 16.95 -0.94
C PHE A 158 -8.86 17.15 -2.38
N ASP A 159 -8.82 18.38 -2.91
CA ASP A 159 -9.22 18.63 -4.29
C ASP A 159 -8.33 17.93 -5.31
N LEU A 160 -7.01 17.85 -5.05
CA LEU A 160 -6.09 17.11 -5.92
C LEU A 160 -6.35 15.61 -5.88
N PHE A 161 -6.72 15.07 -4.70
CA PHE A 161 -7.14 13.68 -4.56
C PHE A 161 -8.40 13.39 -5.37
N CYS A 162 -9.45 14.22 -5.23
CA CYS A 162 -10.69 14.07 -6.02
C CYS A 162 -10.44 14.22 -7.53
N LYS A 163 -9.61 15.19 -7.94
CA LYS A 163 -9.21 15.37 -9.34
C LYS A 163 -8.49 14.12 -9.89
N LEU A 164 -7.62 13.52 -9.09
CA LEU A 164 -6.92 12.30 -9.48
C LEU A 164 -7.89 11.13 -9.67
N LEU A 165 -8.89 10.97 -8.80
CA LEU A 165 -9.93 9.94 -8.95
C LEU A 165 -10.70 10.11 -10.27
N ALA A 166 -11.06 11.34 -10.64
CA ALA A 166 -11.68 11.62 -11.95
C ALA A 166 -10.75 11.24 -13.12
N ASN A 167 -9.45 11.52 -13.01
CA ASN A 167 -8.47 11.11 -14.02
C ASN A 167 -8.35 9.58 -14.12
N VAL A 168 -8.41 8.86 -12.99
CA VAL A 168 -8.41 7.40 -12.96
C VAL A 168 -9.61 6.85 -13.73
N THR A 169 -10.81 7.39 -13.50
CA THR A 169 -12.03 7.01 -14.24
C THR A 169 -11.84 7.14 -15.76
N GLU A 170 -11.27 8.25 -16.22
CA GLU A 170 -11.03 8.45 -17.66
C GLU A 170 -9.98 7.48 -18.22
N ILE A 171 -8.92 7.20 -17.46
CA ILE A 171 -7.86 6.27 -17.87
C ILE A 171 -8.39 4.83 -17.90
N LYS A 172 -9.21 4.41 -16.94
CA LYS A 172 -9.82 3.07 -16.93
C LYS A 172 -10.71 2.80 -18.14
N LYS A 173 -11.36 3.82 -18.73
CA LYS A 173 -12.11 3.66 -19.99
C LYS A 173 -11.21 3.18 -21.15
N GLN A 174 -9.95 3.58 -21.17
CA GLN A 174 -8.98 3.18 -22.19
C GLN A 174 -8.20 1.92 -21.79
N TYR A 175 -8.03 1.69 -20.50
CA TYR A 175 -7.27 0.58 -19.91
C TYR A 175 -8.12 -0.16 -18.85
N PRO A 176 -9.14 -0.95 -19.26
CA PRO A 176 -10.09 -1.59 -18.31
C PRO A 176 -9.43 -2.56 -17.32
N GLN A 177 -8.25 -3.10 -17.66
CA GLN A 177 -7.48 -4.00 -16.78
C GLN A 177 -6.72 -3.26 -15.67
N PHE A 178 -6.52 -1.93 -15.80
CA PHE A 178 -5.86 -1.10 -14.81
C PHE A 178 -6.70 -1.03 -13.54
N LYS A 179 -6.05 -1.20 -12.37
CA LYS A 179 -6.74 -1.31 -11.09
C LYS A 179 -6.48 -0.11 -10.19
N LEU A 180 -7.54 0.32 -9.54
CA LEU A 180 -7.48 1.27 -8.44
C LEU A 180 -7.60 0.54 -7.10
N ARG A 181 -6.63 0.79 -6.21
CA ARG A 181 -6.70 0.39 -4.80
C ARG A 181 -6.69 1.63 -3.92
N ILE A 182 -7.54 1.63 -2.90
CA ILE A 182 -7.44 2.57 -1.78
C ILE A 182 -6.85 1.85 -0.58
N ASN A 183 -5.77 2.40 -0.03
CA ASN A 183 -5.23 2.03 1.28
C ASN A 183 -5.73 3.03 2.32
N TYR A 184 -6.48 2.53 3.28
CA TYR A 184 -7.04 3.34 4.36
C TYR A 184 -6.54 2.85 5.71
N THR A 185 -5.86 3.72 6.45
CA THR A 185 -5.44 3.43 7.82
C THR A 185 -6.50 3.93 8.78
N ILE A 186 -7.22 2.98 9.39
CA ILE A 186 -8.31 3.27 10.31
C ILE A 186 -7.74 3.72 11.66
N ASN A 187 -8.27 4.81 12.18
CA ASN A 187 -8.00 5.35 13.51
C ASN A 187 -9.27 5.99 14.10
N ASN A 188 -9.20 6.48 15.33
CA ASN A 188 -10.35 7.05 16.02
C ASN A 188 -10.91 8.33 15.39
N ASN A 189 -10.12 9.03 14.56
CA ASN A 189 -10.56 10.26 13.89
C ASN A 189 -11.33 9.98 12.57
N ASN A 190 -11.21 8.77 11.99
CA ASN A 190 -11.69 8.54 10.64
C ASN A 190 -12.55 7.30 10.44
N ILE A 191 -12.76 6.48 11.47
CA ILE A 191 -13.52 5.24 11.34
C ILE A 191 -14.97 5.50 10.87
N GLU A 192 -15.61 6.54 11.35
CA GLU A 192 -17.01 6.88 11.02
C GLU A 192 -17.14 7.38 9.57
N GLU A 193 -16.07 7.89 8.96
CA GLU A 193 -16.09 8.36 7.57
C GLU A 193 -16.02 7.24 6.54
N LEU A 194 -15.74 6.01 6.94
CA LEU A 194 -15.64 4.89 6.01
C LEU A 194 -16.89 4.68 5.16
N SER A 195 -18.07 5.00 5.70
CA SER A 195 -19.35 4.95 4.95
C SER A 195 -19.39 5.92 3.76
N ARG A 196 -18.61 7.00 3.81
CA ARG A 196 -18.55 8.04 2.78
C ARG A 196 -17.65 7.72 1.59
N ILE A 197 -16.96 6.58 1.61
CA ILE A 197 -16.05 6.18 0.53
C ILE A 197 -16.75 6.21 -0.83
N TRP A 198 -18.01 5.80 -0.88
CA TRP A 198 -18.77 5.72 -2.13
C TRP A 198 -19.14 7.10 -2.71
N GLU A 199 -19.22 8.12 -1.87
CA GLU A 199 -19.46 9.51 -2.30
C GLU A 199 -18.24 10.08 -3.02
N VAL A 200 -17.03 9.63 -2.65
CA VAL A 200 -15.75 10.22 -3.10
C VAL A 200 -15.08 9.37 -4.17
N VAL A 201 -14.99 8.06 -3.96
CA VAL A 201 -14.22 7.15 -4.84
C VAL A 201 -15.08 6.63 -6.00
N GLY A 202 -16.39 6.52 -5.82
CA GLY A 202 -17.31 6.02 -6.84
C GLY A 202 -17.14 4.53 -7.13
N ASP A 203 -17.52 4.12 -8.35
CA ASP A 203 -17.58 2.71 -8.77
C ASP A 203 -16.25 2.20 -9.38
N GLU A 204 -15.25 3.05 -9.51
CA GLU A 204 -13.96 2.69 -10.13
C GLU A 204 -13.01 1.93 -9.21
N LEU A 205 -13.41 1.72 -7.96
CA LEU A 205 -12.62 1.03 -6.96
C LEU A 205 -12.58 -0.48 -7.23
N ASP A 206 -11.39 -1.05 -7.38
CA ASP A 206 -11.21 -2.51 -7.52
C ASP A 206 -10.85 -3.16 -6.18
N ILE A 207 -10.08 -2.46 -5.35
CA ILE A 207 -9.55 -3.01 -4.09
C ILE A 207 -9.62 -1.96 -2.99
N LEU A 208 -10.32 -2.29 -1.91
CA LEU A 208 -10.27 -1.53 -0.67
C LEU A 208 -9.40 -2.27 0.34
N GLN A 209 -8.34 -1.64 0.82
CA GLN A 209 -7.50 -2.19 1.87
C GLN A 209 -7.64 -1.35 3.14
N LEU A 210 -8.17 -1.98 4.18
CA LEU A 210 -8.36 -1.39 5.50
C LEU A 210 -7.29 -1.93 6.45
N ARG A 211 -6.61 -1.06 7.15
CA ARG A 211 -5.59 -1.42 8.15
C ARG A 211 -5.84 -0.64 9.42
N PRO A 212 -5.93 -1.29 10.58
CA PRO A 212 -5.90 -0.56 11.85
C PRO A 212 -4.58 0.20 11.96
N ILE A 213 -4.64 1.35 12.61
CA ILE A 213 -3.44 2.13 12.90
C ILE A 213 -2.47 1.31 13.76
N GLN A 214 -1.17 1.46 13.46
CA GLN A 214 -0.09 0.83 14.22
C GLN A 214 0.99 1.87 14.49
N LYS A 215 1.62 1.81 15.64
CA LYS A 215 2.78 2.64 15.95
C LYS A 215 3.98 2.12 15.16
N ILE A 216 4.36 2.86 14.13
CA ILE A 216 5.53 2.55 13.29
C ILE A 216 6.52 3.70 13.46
N GLY A 217 7.43 3.53 14.40
CA GLY A 217 8.39 4.59 14.78
C GLY A 217 7.74 5.76 15.52
N GLU A 218 8.43 6.87 15.61
CA GLU A 218 7.91 8.11 16.18
C GLU A 218 7.10 8.88 15.13
N SER A 219 5.96 9.42 15.56
CA SER A 219 5.06 10.22 14.74
C SER A 219 4.34 11.26 15.60
N GLU A 220 3.66 12.24 14.97
CA GLU A 220 2.83 13.21 15.70
C GLU A 220 1.56 12.59 16.29
N TYR A 221 1.06 11.52 15.69
CA TYR A 221 -0.14 10.84 16.18
C TYR A 221 0.15 10.09 17.47
N ARG A 222 -0.74 10.21 18.45
CA ARG A 222 -0.55 9.62 19.80
C ARG A 222 -1.62 8.61 20.17
N ASP A 223 -2.76 8.64 19.50
CA ASP A 223 -3.89 7.77 19.80
C ASP A 223 -3.83 6.49 18.97
N PHE A 224 -3.15 5.49 19.52
CA PHE A 224 -3.05 4.14 18.91
C PHE A 224 -4.03 3.14 19.56
N ASP A 225 -4.96 3.61 20.39
CA ASP A 225 -5.96 2.75 21.00
C ASP A 225 -6.94 2.21 19.95
N LEU A 226 -7.09 0.89 19.91
CA LEU A 226 -7.95 0.18 18.98
C LEU A 226 -9.31 -0.20 19.58
N THR A 227 -9.57 0.14 20.85
CA THR A 227 -10.79 -0.23 21.58
C THR A 227 -12.03 0.25 20.84
N ASN A 228 -12.06 1.51 20.44
CA ASN A 228 -13.18 2.08 19.69
C ASN A 228 -13.34 1.42 18.31
N ILE A 229 -12.22 1.14 17.61
CA ILE A 229 -12.26 0.46 16.31
C ILE A 229 -12.85 -0.95 16.46
N HIS A 230 -12.47 -1.66 17.51
CA HIS A 230 -13.01 -2.98 17.83
C HIS A 230 -14.50 -2.90 18.17
N ALA A 231 -14.93 -1.93 18.99
CA ALA A 231 -16.32 -1.72 19.37
C ALA A 231 -17.20 -1.35 18.15
N ARG A 232 -16.68 -0.51 17.24
CA ARG A 232 -17.37 -0.07 16.03
C ARG A 232 -17.32 -1.06 14.87
N TYR A 233 -16.60 -2.16 14.99
CA TYR A 233 -16.36 -3.12 13.90
C TYR A 233 -17.65 -3.59 13.23
N ASP A 234 -18.60 -4.07 14.02
CA ASP A 234 -19.84 -4.65 13.48
C ASP A 234 -20.76 -3.59 12.87
N ALA A 235 -20.74 -2.37 13.41
CA ALA A 235 -21.57 -1.28 12.93
C ALA A 235 -21.01 -0.57 11.67
N VAL A 236 -19.69 -0.57 11.48
CA VAL A 236 -19.04 0.20 10.41
C VAL A 236 -18.36 -0.72 9.39
N LEU A 237 -17.49 -1.65 9.85
CA LEU A 237 -16.68 -2.44 8.93
C LEU A 237 -17.49 -3.58 8.29
N VAL A 238 -18.37 -4.23 9.03
CA VAL A 238 -19.18 -5.34 8.48
C VAL A 238 -20.06 -4.85 7.32
N PRO A 239 -20.88 -3.78 7.46
CA PRO A 239 -21.67 -3.27 6.34
C PRO A 239 -20.81 -2.83 5.15
N LEU A 240 -19.66 -2.22 5.39
CA LEU A 240 -18.73 -1.82 4.33
C LEU A 240 -18.17 -3.03 3.58
N ILE A 241 -17.79 -4.10 4.29
CA ILE A 241 -17.29 -5.34 3.68
C ILE A 241 -18.39 -6.00 2.83
N GLU A 242 -19.64 -6.01 3.30
CA GLU A 242 -20.79 -6.53 2.57
C GLU A 242 -21.08 -5.70 1.32
N GLU A 243 -21.02 -4.38 1.42
CA GLU A 243 -21.19 -3.47 0.28
C GLU A 243 -20.07 -3.65 -0.76
N CYS A 244 -18.81 -3.81 -0.32
CA CYS A 244 -17.71 -4.18 -1.23
C CYS A 244 -18.03 -5.48 -1.98
N ARG A 245 -18.55 -6.49 -1.29
CA ARG A 245 -18.93 -7.77 -1.91
C ARG A 245 -20.03 -7.58 -2.96
N ARG A 246 -21.04 -6.79 -2.62
CA ARG A 246 -22.16 -6.46 -3.54
C ARG A 246 -21.68 -5.75 -4.79
N ARG A 247 -20.70 -4.86 -4.67
CA ARG A 247 -20.07 -4.12 -5.78
C ARG A 247 -18.95 -4.88 -6.49
N HIS A 248 -18.69 -6.14 -6.13
CA HIS A 248 -17.58 -6.95 -6.65
C HIS A 248 -16.18 -6.35 -6.39
N ILE A 249 -16.04 -5.53 -5.34
CA ILE A 249 -14.79 -4.92 -4.91
C ILE A 249 -14.07 -5.89 -3.97
N THR A 250 -12.76 -6.09 -4.18
CA THR A 250 -11.94 -6.89 -3.26
C THR A 250 -11.68 -6.11 -1.98
N CYS A 251 -12.31 -6.50 -0.87
CA CYS A 251 -12.07 -5.91 0.43
C CYS A 251 -11.00 -6.69 1.20
N LEU A 252 -9.90 -6.03 1.57
CA LEU A 252 -8.84 -6.55 2.42
C LEU A 252 -8.93 -5.86 3.79
N ALA A 253 -9.78 -6.38 4.64
CA ALA A 253 -10.01 -5.88 5.99
C ALA A 253 -9.43 -6.83 7.04
N PRO A 254 -9.05 -6.35 8.24
CA PRO A 254 -8.71 -7.21 9.37
C PRO A 254 -9.96 -7.96 9.83
N ASN A 255 -9.80 -9.16 10.36
CA ASN A 255 -10.87 -9.79 11.13
C ASN A 255 -10.97 -9.10 12.49
N LYS A 256 -12.17 -9.06 13.08
CA LYS A 256 -12.39 -8.45 14.39
C LYS A 256 -11.42 -8.97 15.46
N GLN A 257 -11.19 -10.28 15.46
CA GLN A 257 -10.27 -10.97 16.37
C GLN A 257 -8.79 -10.59 16.19
N ASN A 258 -8.41 -10.01 15.04
CA ASN A 258 -7.05 -9.55 14.76
C ASN A 258 -6.85 -8.06 15.06
N ILE A 259 -7.90 -7.38 15.52
CA ILE A 259 -7.81 -6.04 16.11
C ILE A 259 -7.55 -6.28 17.61
N ILE A 260 -6.28 -6.45 17.94
CA ILE A 260 -5.86 -6.73 19.30
C ILE A 260 -5.92 -5.42 20.08
N VAL A 261 -6.82 -5.36 21.03
CA VAL A 261 -6.77 -4.36 22.12
C VAL A 261 -5.69 -4.87 23.06
N LEU A 262 -4.52 -4.24 23.05
CA LEU A 262 -3.43 -4.59 23.95
C LEU A 262 -3.83 -4.11 25.35
N GLU A 263 -4.04 -5.02 26.27
CA GLU A 263 -3.95 -4.73 27.70
C GLU A 263 -2.49 -4.35 28.01
N GLU A 264 -2.28 -3.35 28.84
CA GLU A 264 -0.97 -2.67 29.05
C GLU A 264 0.21 -3.60 29.40
N ASN A 265 -0.02 -4.88 29.68
CA ASN A 265 0.99 -5.84 30.15
C ASN A 265 1.50 -6.84 29.09
N GLU A 266 1.02 -6.81 27.85
CA GLU A 266 1.41 -7.82 26.81
C GLU A 266 2.29 -7.25 25.68
N ALA A 267 2.83 -6.06 25.82
CA ALA A 267 3.47 -5.33 24.72
C ALA A 267 4.85 -5.87 24.27
N GLU A 268 5.49 -6.78 25.00
CA GLU A 268 6.90 -7.08 24.74
C GLU A 268 7.22 -8.32 23.91
N ASP A 269 6.31 -9.29 23.70
CA ASP A 269 6.78 -10.62 23.21
C ASP A 269 6.26 -11.07 21.83
N ASN A 270 5.41 -10.33 21.12
CA ASN A 270 4.75 -10.84 19.91
C ASN A 270 5.17 -10.24 18.56
N SER A 271 6.08 -9.27 18.53
CA SER A 271 6.39 -8.52 17.31
C SER A 271 7.29 -9.27 16.32
N ILE A 272 8.24 -10.06 16.80
CA ILE A 272 9.28 -10.69 15.98
C ILE A 272 8.77 -11.96 15.29
N GLU A 273 7.92 -12.75 15.90
CA GLU A 273 7.42 -13.99 15.28
C GLU A 273 6.46 -13.76 14.12
N LYS A 274 5.70 -12.66 14.13
CA LYS A 274 4.76 -12.31 13.05
C LYS A 274 5.48 -11.75 11.81
N ILE A 275 6.64 -11.14 11.95
CA ILE A 275 7.45 -10.59 10.85
C ILE A 275 8.10 -11.70 10.02
N THR A 276 8.34 -12.87 10.59
CA THR A 276 9.02 -14.00 9.92
C THR A 276 8.20 -14.66 8.79
N TYR A 277 6.97 -14.22 8.53
CA TYR A 277 6.15 -14.72 7.42
C TYR A 277 6.45 -14.07 6.05
N CYS A 278 7.31 -13.07 6.00
CA CYS A 278 7.64 -12.34 4.78
C CYS A 278 9.04 -12.64 4.24
N LEU A 279 9.50 -13.88 4.31
CA LEU A 279 10.79 -14.30 3.74
C LEU A 279 10.92 -14.08 2.22
N SER A 280 9.84 -13.74 1.53
CA SER A 280 9.82 -13.42 0.10
C SER A 280 9.74 -11.92 -0.20
N LEU A 281 9.81 -11.04 0.79
CA LEU A 281 9.77 -9.60 0.63
C LEU A 281 11.19 -9.02 0.72
N ILE A 282 11.60 -8.29 -0.30
CA ILE A 282 12.84 -7.53 -0.32
C ILE A 282 12.48 -6.05 -0.34
N HIS A 283 12.84 -5.35 0.74
CA HIS A 283 12.83 -3.90 0.79
C HIS A 283 14.18 -3.36 0.33
N ILE A 284 14.14 -2.46 -0.64
CA ILE A 284 15.32 -1.81 -1.19
C ILE A 284 15.12 -0.30 -1.14
#